data_f1ae9aaf9bf2849a86f095b339376b22
#
_entry.id   f1ae9aaf9bf2849a86f095b339376b22
#
_cell.length_a   1.000
_cell.length_b   1.000
_cell.length_c   1.000
_cell.angle_alpha   90.00
_cell.angle_beta   90.00
_cell.angle_gamma   90.00
#
_symmetry.space_group_name_H-M   'P 1'
#
loop_
_entity.id
_entity.type
_entity.pdbx_description
1 polymer ?
#
loop_
_entity_poly.entity_id
_entity_poly.type
_entity_poly.pdbx_seq_one_letter_code
_entity_poly.pdbx_strand_id
1 'polypeptide(L)'
;MTSPTTALLVHGATLLTVDPDRPAPFVGWFAVGADGRLTAVEEGTPTADQLAAADQVLDATGTLVGPGFVSAHSHLFTSGSRGLGMDETLYGWIEAMLRYVMPATPEDMYWSTRHGAQDFLRNGITTAYDFTDGGLQFDKTIASFGDRIPSLARQEAQLRAKLDAGLRSLHSVMLAQGDVPRADALAHVEDTVAAAADADPSLLLGVAVSGAVQWAPTPDTAALEVEVMRRYGLVNQAHFLETAEMLDLQRSKFAWYAEAGALTPQLVFGHFIQTTPEIIAAAAAGGCGMSWQPMSNGRLASGVASIPELRAAGMRVGMGLDDQSCTDVADPWNNMRTGIAMLRAQYKDPLAAPVADVLMMHTRGGAEALGVDGDVGSLRVGRFADFCVVDPRRPDTGPVWDAVGTYVLACSLRNLRSVWVGGRMVADGAELTDPQADEVVDQVHERMARLAAEVAAG
;
A
#
# COMPACT_ATOMS: atom_id res chain seq x y z
N MET A 1 8.17 -31.76 23.80
CA MET A 1 7.82 -30.64 22.94
C MET A 1 8.15 -31.08 21.53
N THR A 2 7.17 -31.31 20.67
CA THR A 2 7.38 -31.59 19.26
C THR A 2 8.03 -30.35 18.63
N SER A 3 9.15 -30.52 17.92
CA SER A 3 9.74 -29.42 17.16
C SER A 3 8.68 -28.84 16.22
N PRO A 4 8.57 -27.52 16.10
CA PRO A 4 7.61 -26.91 15.18
C PRO A 4 7.89 -27.45 13.76
N THR A 5 6.85 -27.91 13.08
CA THR A 5 6.93 -28.39 11.70
C THR A 5 7.36 -27.23 10.81
N THR A 6 8.38 -27.41 9.98
CA THR A 6 8.82 -26.45 8.97
C THR A 6 8.00 -26.68 7.69
N ALA A 7 7.05 -25.79 7.41
CA ALA A 7 6.18 -25.92 6.24
C ALA A 7 6.95 -25.61 4.93
N LEU A 8 7.87 -24.61 4.96
CA LEU A 8 8.71 -24.24 3.82
C LEU A 8 10.12 -23.89 4.31
N LEU A 9 11.14 -24.37 3.58
CA LEU A 9 12.51 -23.93 3.74
C LEU A 9 13.04 -23.37 2.42
N VAL A 10 13.54 -22.14 2.44
CA VAL A 10 14.13 -21.45 1.28
C VAL A 10 15.63 -21.31 1.51
N HIS A 11 16.47 -21.69 0.52
CA HIS A 11 17.92 -21.63 0.69
C HIS A 11 18.67 -21.20 -0.58
N GLY A 12 19.95 -20.83 -0.38
CA GLY A 12 20.90 -20.54 -1.47
C GLY A 12 20.79 -19.14 -2.07
N ALA A 13 19.78 -18.35 -1.66
CA ALA A 13 19.60 -16.99 -2.14
C ALA A 13 20.51 -15.98 -1.44
N THR A 14 20.76 -14.86 -2.10
CA THR A 14 21.21 -13.63 -1.40
C THR A 14 19.99 -12.96 -0.79
N LEU A 15 19.91 -12.94 0.54
CA LEU A 15 18.81 -12.40 1.30
C LEU A 15 19.00 -10.89 1.52
N LEU A 16 18.02 -10.08 1.09
CA LEU A 16 17.88 -8.67 1.41
C LEU A 16 16.84 -8.56 2.53
N THR A 17 17.24 -8.77 3.78
CA THR A 17 16.30 -8.93 4.88
C THR A 17 15.53 -7.66 5.23
N VAL A 18 16.09 -6.48 4.94
CA VAL A 18 15.58 -5.17 5.39
C VAL A 18 15.36 -5.12 6.91
N ASP A 19 16.06 -5.99 7.64
CA ASP A 19 16.08 -6.02 9.10
C ASP A 19 17.14 -5.02 9.62
N PRO A 20 16.78 -4.08 10.51
CA PRO A 20 17.72 -3.11 11.08
C PRO A 20 18.87 -3.78 11.87
N ASP A 21 18.64 -4.96 12.43
CA ASP A 21 19.64 -5.71 13.17
C ASP A 21 20.60 -6.49 12.24
N ARG A 22 20.23 -6.68 10.96
CA ARG A 22 21.01 -7.37 9.91
C ARG A 22 20.90 -6.64 8.57
N PRO A 23 21.42 -5.41 8.46
CA PRO A 23 21.17 -4.53 7.29
C PRO A 23 21.91 -4.96 6.02
N ALA A 24 23.00 -5.73 6.15
CA ALA A 24 23.80 -6.17 4.99
C ALA A 24 23.18 -7.43 4.36
N PRO A 25 23.08 -7.50 3.01
CA PRO A 25 22.71 -8.74 2.34
C PRO A 25 23.72 -9.87 2.58
N PHE A 26 23.24 -11.11 2.68
CA PHE A 26 24.06 -12.29 2.85
C PHE A 26 23.46 -13.50 2.11
N VAL A 27 24.31 -14.46 1.75
CA VAL A 27 23.83 -15.74 1.22
C VAL A 27 23.36 -16.60 2.38
N GLY A 28 22.11 -17.05 2.33
CA GLY A 28 21.52 -17.72 3.48
C GLY A 28 20.27 -18.53 3.16
N TRP A 29 19.56 -18.84 4.22
CA TRP A 29 18.31 -19.59 4.19
C TRP A 29 17.35 -19.09 5.28
N PHE A 30 16.07 -19.41 5.11
CA PHE A 30 15.07 -19.19 6.14
C PHE A 30 14.05 -20.33 6.15
N ALA A 31 13.41 -20.50 7.31
CA ALA A 31 12.35 -21.47 7.52
C ALA A 31 11.03 -20.80 7.88
N VAL A 32 9.93 -21.38 7.43
CA VAL A 32 8.56 -20.91 7.65
C VAL A 32 7.79 -21.96 8.43
N GLY A 33 7.11 -21.54 9.49
CA GLY A 33 6.21 -22.39 10.28
C GLY A 33 4.84 -22.60 9.60
N ALA A 34 4.05 -23.52 10.16
CA ALA A 34 2.72 -23.82 9.65
C ALA A 34 1.74 -22.61 9.73
N ASP A 35 2.04 -21.63 10.57
CA ASP A 35 1.30 -20.37 10.72
C ASP A 35 1.69 -19.29 9.67
N GLY A 36 2.59 -19.65 8.75
CA GLY A 36 3.09 -18.75 7.71
C GLY A 36 4.12 -17.72 8.20
N ARG A 37 4.65 -17.88 9.43
CA ARG A 37 5.66 -16.96 9.99
C ARG A 37 7.07 -17.53 9.88
N LEU A 38 8.04 -16.66 9.77
CA LEU A 38 9.46 -16.99 9.76
C LEU A 38 9.88 -17.53 11.13
N THR A 39 10.45 -18.74 11.16
CA THR A 39 10.94 -19.41 12.38
C THR A 39 12.45 -19.37 12.48
N ALA A 40 13.16 -19.20 11.35
CA ALA A 40 14.60 -19.00 11.27
C ALA A 40 14.94 -18.12 10.07
N VAL A 41 16.00 -17.32 10.19
CA VAL A 41 16.65 -16.57 9.08
C VAL A 41 18.15 -16.59 9.37
N GLU A 42 18.92 -17.34 8.58
CA GLU A 42 20.32 -17.65 8.90
C GLU A 42 21.24 -17.50 7.69
N GLU A 43 22.50 -17.14 7.97
CA GLU A 43 23.57 -17.09 6.97
C GLU A 43 24.13 -18.51 6.72
N GLY A 44 24.58 -18.75 5.49
CA GLY A 44 25.17 -20.02 5.09
C GLY A 44 24.15 -21.01 4.53
N THR A 45 24.35 -22.31 4.77
CA THR A 45 23.54 -23.40 4.22
C THR A 45 22.83 -24.18 5.32
N PRO A 46 21.56 -24.56 5.12
CA PRO A 46 20.88 -25.43 6.07
C PRO A 46 21.54 -26.82 6.11
N THR A 47 21.40 -27.49 7.23
CA THR A 47 21.88 -28.90 7.37
C THR A 47 20.97 -29.85 6.59
N ALA A 48 21.47 -31.04 6.30
CA ALA A 48 20.69 -32.09 5.64
C ALA A 48 19.41 -32.46 6.46
N ASP A 49 19.53 -32.46 7.79
CA ASP A 49 18.38 -32.75 8.67
C ASP A 49 17.33 -31.64 8.62
N GLN A 50 17.72 -30.37 8.51
CA GLN A 50 16.80 -29.24 8.35
C GLN A 50 16.08 -29.30 6.99
N LEU A 51 16.81 -29.64 5.92
CA LEU A 51 16.20 -29.85 4.60
C LEU A 51 15.20 -31.01 4.61
N ALA A 52 15.57 -32.14 5.25
CA ALA A 52 14.72 -33.31 5.33
C ALA A 52 13.48 -33.14 6.24
N ALA A 53 13.54 -32.19 7.17
CA ALA A 53 12.44 -31.89 8.11
C ALA A 53 11.41 -30.91 7.54
N ALA A 54 11.67 -30.28 6.39
CA ALA A 54 10.76 -29.34 5.76
C ALA A 54 9.76 -30.06 4.83
N ASP A 55 8.50 -29.68 4.91
CA ASP A 55 7.44 -30.21 4.03
C ASP A 55 7.70 -29.82 2.55
N GLN A 56 8.20 -28.59 2.34
CA GLN A 56 8.59 -28.05 1.05
C GLN A 56 9.96 -27.39 1.14
N VAL A 57 10.78 -27.59 0.11
CA VAL A 57 12.10 -26.92 -0.04
C VAL A 57 12.14 -26.14 -1.33
N LEU A 58 12.50 -24.85 -1.24
CA LEU A 58 12.74 -23.97 -2.39
C LEU A 58 14.24 -23.71 -2.52
N ASP A 59 14.85 -24.26 -3.58
CA ASP A 59 16.19 -23.88 -4.01
C ASP A 59 16.13 -22.54 -4.77
N ALA A 60 16.60 -21.49 -4.11
CA ALA A 60 16.67 -20.14 -4.64
C ALA A 60 18.13 -19.73 -4.98
N THR A 61 19.00 -20.72 -5.23
CA THR A 61 20.43 -20.49 -5.52
C THR A 61 20.63 -19.50 -6.67
N GLY A 62 21.44 -18.47 -6.40
CA GLY A 62 21.79 -17.44 -7.37
C GLY A 62 20.73 -16.39 -7.61
N THR A 63 19.64 -16.37 -6.82
CA THR A 63 18.63 -15.32 -6.84
C THR A 63 18.82 -14.31 -5.71
N LEU A 64 18.11 -13.19 -5.81
CA LEU A 64 17.93 -12.21 -4.74
C LEU A 64 16.56 -12.45 -4.12
N VAL A 65 16.48 -12.54 -2.79
CA VAL A 65 15.21 -12.66 -2.09
C VAL A 65 15.05 -11.48 -1.14
N GLY A 66 14.00 -10.69 -1.36
CA GLY A 66 13.62 -9.59 -0.50
C GLY A 66 12.23 -9.79 0.09
N PRO A 67 11.85 -9.00 1.13
CA PRO A 67 10.49 -9.00 1.63
C PRO A 67 9.52 -8.64 0.51
N GLY A 68 8.29 -9.10 0.61
CA GLY A 68 7.19 -8.58 -0.21
C GLY A 68 7.05 -7.08 -0.02
N PHE A 69 6.74 -6.37 -1.11
CA PHE A 69 6.54 -4.93 -1.04
C PHE A 69 5.28 -4.60 -0.25
N VAL A 70 5.34 -3.50 0.49
CA VAL A 70 4.22 -2.91 1.21
C VAL A 70 3.80 -1.65 0.45
N SER A 71 2.57 -1.63 -0.09
CA SER A 71 1.97 -0.39 -0.58
C SER A 71 1.30 0.30 0.58
N ALA A 72 1.95 1.34 1.11
CA ALA A 72 1.43 2.07 2.25
C ALA A 72 0.23 2.97 1.91
N HIS A 73 -0.18 3.04 0.63
CA HIS A 73 -1.28 3.82 0.11
C HIS A 73 -1.79 3.21 -1.20
N SER A 74 -3.06 2.86 -1.28
CA SER A 74 -3.66 2.24 -2.47
C SER A 74 -5.16 2.43 -2.53
N HIS A 75 -5.73 2.32 -3.75
CA HIS A 75 -7.17 2.31 -4.04
C HIS A 75 -7.46 1.21 -5.05
N LEU A 76 -7.52 -0.04 -4.58
CA LEU A 76 -7.58 -1.22 -5.45
C LEU A 76 -8.80 -1.26 -6.38
N PHE A 77 -9.90 -0.63 -5.97
CA PHE A 77 -11.12 -0.56 -6.77
C PHE A 77 -10.96 0.20 -8.09
N THR A 78 -9.91 1.01 -8.24
CA THR A 78 -9.67 1.82 -9.45
C THR A 78 -9.01 1.04 -10.58
N SER A 79 -8.71 -0.23 -10.39
CA SER A 79 -7.96 -1.06 -11.33
C SER A 79 -8.59 -1.18 -12.73
N GLY A 80 -9.92 -1.04 -12.82
CA GLY A 80 -10.65 -1.04 -14.10
C GLY A 80 -10.66 0.31 -14.83
N SER A 81 -10.14 1.39 -14.22
CA SER A 81 -10.21 2.74 -14.78
C SER A 81 -8.86 3.31 -15.26
N ARG A 82 -7.88 2.42 -15.53
CA ARG A 82 -6.58 2.80 -16.10
C ARG A 82 -6.73 3.59 -17.40
N GLY A 83 -5.86 4.59 -17.58
CA GLY A 83 -5.85 5.45 -18.77
C GLY A 83 -6.89 6.58 -18.75
N LEU A 84 -7.75 6.67 -17.74
CA LEU A 84 -8.69 7.81 -17.60
C LEU A 84 -7.97 9.05 -17.06
N GLY A 85 -8.44 10.23 -17.47
CA GLY A 85 -7.88 11.51 -17.02
C GLY A 85 -6.38 11.64 -17.26
N MET A 86 -5.88 11.18 -18.43
CA MET A 86 -4.45 11.02 -18.72
C MET A 86 -3.64 12.32 -18.65
N ASP A 87 -4.25 13.45 -18.95
CA ASP A 87 -3.62 14.78 -19.00
C ASP A 87 -4.21 15.73 -17.94
N GLU A 88 -4.84 15.17 -16.89
CA GLU A 88 -5.48 15.90 -15.81
C GLU A 88 -4.59 15.99 -14.56
N THR A 89 -4.80 17.04 -13.78
CA THR A 89 -4.36 17.13 -12.40
C THR A 89 -5.35 16.37 -11.48
N LEU A 90 -5.08 16.33 -10.18
CA LEU A 90 -5.84 15.53 -9.21
C LEU A 90 -7.37 15.67 -9.35
N TYR A 91 -7.90 16.89 -9.34
CA TYR A 91 -9.37 17.07 -9.31
C TYR A 91 -10.02 16.71 -10.64
N GLY A 92 -9.37 16.98 -11.76
CA GLY A 92 -9.83 16.55 -13.09
C GLY A 92 -9.79 15.04 -13.25
N TRP A 93 -8.74 14.40 -12.74
CA TRP A 93 -8.60 12.95 -12.73
C TRP A 93 -9.68 12.29 -11.85
N ILE A 94 -9.93 12.80 -10.61
CA ILE A 94 -11.00 12.31 -9.74
C ILE A 94 -12.36 12.35 -10.47
N GLU A 95 -12.67 13.46 -11.13
CA GLU A 95 -13.92 13.59 -11.88
C GLU A 95 -14.02 12.58 -13.03
N ALA A 96 -12.93 12.40 -13.78
CA ALA A 96 -12.88 11.45 -14.88
C ALA A 96 -13.08 9.99 -14.41
N MET A 97 -12.47 9.61 -13.30
CA MET A 97 -12.57 8.28 -12.70
C MET A 97 -13.94 8.05 -12.06
N LEU A 98 -14.42 8.97 -11.22
CA LEU A 98 -15.69 8.83 -10.51
C LEU A 98 -16.89 8.73 -11.44
N ARG A 99 -16.80 9.26 -12.65
CA ARG A 99 -17.85 9.09 -13.67
C ARG A 99 -18.23 7.62 -13.89
N TYR A 100 -17.26 6.71 -13.79
CA TYR A 100 -17.47 5.26 -13.95
C TYR A 100 -17.63 4.52 -12.62
N VAL A 101 -17.08 5.05 -11.55
CA VAL A 101 -17.17 4.44 -10.21
C VAL A 101 -18.52 4.73 -9.55
N MET A 102 -19.09 5.90 -9.73
CA MET A 102 -20.36 6.28 -9.09
C MET A 102 -21.54 5.35 -9.42
N PRO A 103 -21.79 4.95 -10.67
CA PRO A 103 -22.87 4.02 -11.00
C PRO A 103 -22.55 2.56 -10.65
N ALA A 104 -21.31 2.23 -10.24
CA ALA A 104 -20.90 0.87 -9.93
C ALA A 104 -21.68 0.29 -8.75
N THR A 105 -22.05 -0.97 -8.86
CA THR A 105 -22.69 -1.75 -7.79
C THR A 105 -21.66 -2.28 -6.78
N PRO A 106 -22.08 -2.77 -5.60
CA PRO A 106 -21.17 -3.47 -4.69
C PRO A 106 -20.42 -4.66 -5.36
N GLU A 107 -21.09 -5.35 -6.27
CA GLU A 107 -20.47 -6.46 -7.00
C GLU A 107 -19.41 -5.96 -8.02
N ASP A 108 -19.63 -4.83 -8.69
CA ASP A 108 -18.62 -4.21 -9.54
C ASP A 108 -17.38 -3.82 -8.71
N MET A 109 -17.59 -3.30 -7.50
CA MET A 109 -16.52 -2.97 -6.56
C MET A 109 -15.75 -4.20 -6.11
N TYR A 110 -16.42 -5.34 -5.88
CA TYR A 110 -15.77 -6.61 -5.58
C TYR A 110 -14.81 -7.01 -6.70
N TRP A 111 -15.28 -7.08 -7.94
CA TRP A 111 -14.47 -7.55 -9.05
C TRP A 111 -13.31 -6.59 -9.37
N SER A 112 -13.54 -5.29 -9.37
CA SER A 112 -12.48 -4.29 -9.58
C SER A 112 -11.43 -4.34 -8.47
N THR A 113 -11.83 -4.46 -7.21
CA THR A 113 -10.90 -4.59 -6.08
C THR A 113 -10.12 -5.90 -6.14
N ARG A 114 -10.77 -7.01 -6.48
CA ARG A 114 -10.09 -8.31 -6.64
C ARG A 114 -9.06 -8.28 -7.77
N HIS A 115 -9.39 -7.66 -8.89
CA HIS A 115 -8.46 -7.42 -9.99
C HIS A 115 -7.27 -6.58 -9.57
N GLY A 116 -7.50 -5.49 -8.81
CA GLY A 116 -6.43 -4.66 -8.26
C GLY A 116 -5.54 -5.43 -7.28
N ALA A 117 -6.12 -6.26 -6.42
CA ALA A 117 -5.39 -7.10 -5.48
C ALA A 117 -4.53 -8.17 -6.19
N GLN A 118 -5.07 -8.78 -7.24
CA GLN A 118 -4.34 -9.75 -8.06
C GLN A 118 -3.17 -9.11 -8.82
N ASP A 119 -3.36 -7.90 -9.36
CA ASP A 119 -2.28 -7.14 -9.99
C ASP A 119 -1.16 -6.81 -8.98
N PHE A 120 -1.49 -6.46 -7.74
CA PHE A 120 -0.52 -6.24 -6.68
C PHE A 120 0.26 -7.53 -6.38
N LEU A 121 -0.43 -8.63 -6.12
CA LEU A 121 0.22 -9.91 -5.80
C LEU A 121 1.13 -10.38 -6.93
N ARG A 122 0.66 -10.30 -8.19
CA ARG A 122 1.45 -10.64 -9.36
C ARG A 122 2.75 -9.87 -9.46
N ASN A 123 2.75 -8.63 -8.98
CA ASN A 123 3.88 -7.70 -9.09
C ASN A 123 4.73 -7.59 -7.81
N GLY A 124 4.52 -8.48 -6.83
CA GLY A 124 5.36 -8.57 -5.62
C GLY A 124 4.88 -7.72 -4.46
N ILE A 125 3.72 -7.06 -4.57
CA ILE A 125 3.12 -6.31 -3.46
C ILE A 125 2.25 -7.27 -2.68
N THR A 126 2.67 -7.59 -1.45
CA THR A 126 2.03 -8.60 -0.61
C THR A 126 1.14 -7.99 0.48
N THR A 127 1.32 -6.70 0.76
CA THR A 127 0.57 -5.96 1.77
C THR A 127 0.17 -4.59 1.25
N ALA A 128 -1.07 -4.18 1.49
CA ALA A 128 -1.58 -2.87 1.09
C ALA A 128 -2.41 -2.20 2.19
N TYR A 129 -2.22 -0.90 2.38
CA TYR A 129 -3.27 -0.04 2.91
C TYR A 129 -4.21 0.30 1.77
N ASP A 130 -5.49 -0.02 1.91
CA ASP A 130 -6.46 0.16 0.83
C ASP A 130 -7.57 1.12 1.25
N PHE A 131 -7.60 2.29 0.60
CA PHE A 131 -8.72 3.21 0.67
C PHE A 131 -9.91 2.61 -0.05
N THR A 132 -11.02 2.43 0.67
CA THR A 132 -12.25 1.90 0.08
C THR A 132 -13.13 3.01 -0.46
N ASP A 133 -13.85 2.71 -1.53
CA ASP A 133 -14.90 3.60 -2.03
C ASP A 133 -16.25 3.28 -1.40
N GLY A 134 -16.93 4.31 -0.90
CA GLY A 134 -18.27 4.25 -0.34
C GLY A 134 -19.35 4.86 -1.24
N GLY A 135 -19.01 5.28 -2.47
CA GLY A 135 -19.94 5.85 -3.42
C GLY A 135 -20.34 7.30 -3.11
N LEU A 136 -19.41 8.10 -2.60
CA LEU A 136 -19.64 9.53 -2.37
C LEU A 136 -19.31 10.36 -3.62
N GLN A 137 -20.21 11.26 -4.00
CA GLN A 137 -20.01 12.14 -5.13
C GLN A 137 -19.06 13.29 -4.78
N PHE A 138 -18.10 13.55 -5.65
CA PHE A 138 -17.13 14.62 -5.51
C PHE A 138 -17.58 15.87 -6.29
N ASP A 139 -17.49 17.04 -5.66
CA ASP A 139 -17.64 18.34 -6.29
C ASP A 139 -16.28 19.04 -6.34
N LYS A 140 -15.69 19.10 -7.54
CA LYS A 140 -14.37 19.70 -7.75
C LYS A 140 -14.34 21.20 -7.50
N THR A 141 -15.49 21.89 -7.56
CA THR A 141 -15.54 23.36 -7.39
C THR A 141 -15.26 23.79 -5.96
N ILE A 142 -15.54 22.92 -5.01
CA ILE A 142 -15.31 23.13 -3.57
C ILE A 142 -14.35 22.08 -2.99
N ALA A 143 -13.84 21.17 -3.82
CA ALA A 143 -12.97 20.06 -3.43
C ALA A 143 -13.53 19.27 -2.24
N SER A 144 -14.81 18.86 -2.32
CA SER A 144 -15.51 18.18 -1.24
C SER A 144 -16.37 17.03 -1.75
N PHE A 145 -16.54 16.01 -0.92
CA PHE A 145 -17.55 14.97 -1.11
C PHE A 145 -18.89 15.39 -0.51
N GLY A 146 -19.99 14.91 -1.10
CA GLY A 146 -21.33 15.26 -0.67
C GLY A 146 -21.74 14.74 0.72
N ASP A 147 -22.80 15.33 1.27
CA ASP A 147 -23.35 15.01 2.60
C ASP A 147 -24.03 13.63 2.62
N ARG A 148 -23.26 12.57 2.85
CA ARG A 148 -23.77 11.20 2.85
C ARG A 148 -22.99 10.29 3.79
N ILE A 149 -23.68 9.21 4.20
CA ILE A 149 -23.05 8.04 4.80
C ILE A 149 -22.58 7.14 3.65
N PRO A 150 -21.31 6.69 3.66
CA PRO A 150 -20.79 5.75 2.67
C PRO A 150 -21.55 4.42 2.66
N SER A 151 -21.62 3.76 1.54
CA SER A 151 -22.27 2.46 1.42
C SER A 151 -21.45 1.35 2.10
N LEU A 152 -21.97 0.79 3.17
CA LEU A 152 -21.37 -0.37 3.86
C LEU A 152 -21.22 -1.57 2.90
N ALA A 153 -22.25 -1.86 2.09
CA ALA A 153 -22.21 -2.98 1.14
C ALA A 153 -21.08 -2.87 0.11
N ARG A 154 -20.72 -1.64 -0.31
CA ARG A 154 -19.56 -1.43 -1.20
C ARG A 154 -18.26 -1.69 -0.47
N GLN A 155 -18.11 -1.25 0.78
CA GLN A 155 -16.90 -1.48 1.57
C GLN A 155 -16.72 -2.95 1.93
N GLU A 156 -17.80 -3.66 2.33
CA GLU A 156 -17.77 -5.11 2.58
C GLU A 156 -17.38 -5.91 1.33
N ALA A 157 -17.88 -5.51 0.16
CA ALA A 157 -17.52 -6.16 -1.10
C ALA A 157 -16.01 -6.02 -1.40
N GLN A 158 -15.44 -4.86 -1.14
CA GLN A 158 -14.01 -4.59 -1.30
C GLN A 158 -13.16 -5.34 -0.25
N LEU A 159 -13.65 -5.48 0.99
CA LEU A 159 -12.99 -6.31 2.00
C LEU A 159 -12.92 -7.77 1.53
N ARG A 160 -14.07 -8.35 1.17
CA ARG A 160 -14.15 -9.74 0.69
C ARG A 160 -13.23 -9.98 -0.52
N ALA A 161 -13.19 -9.04 -1.46
CA ALA A 161 -12.34 -9.15 -2.65
C ALA A 161 -10.84 -9.30 -2.31
N LYS A 162 -10.34 -8.57 -1.32
CA LYS A 162 -8.94 -8.66 -0.86
C LYS A 162 -8.66 -9.99 -0.18
N LEU A 163 -9.59 -10.46 0.66
CA LEU A 163 -9.47 -11.75 1.34
C LEU A 163 -9.48 -12.91 0.34
N ASP A 164 -10.40 -12.89 -0.64
CA ASP A 164 -10.51 -13.90 -1.68
C ASP A 164 -9.29 -13.92 -2.63
N ALA A 165 -8.64 -12.77 -2.83
CA ALA A 165 -7.38 -12.70 -3.57
C ALA A 165 -6.17 -13.19 -2.77
N GLY A 166 -6.26 -13.24 -1.44
CA GLY A 166 -5.14 -13.60 -0.56
C GLY A 166 -4.14 -12.45 -0.33
N LEU A 167 -4.55 -11.20 -0.55
CA LEU A 167 -3.73 -10.01 -0.29
C LEU A 167 -3.85 -9.60 1.18
N ARG A 168 -2.70 -9.42 1.87
CA ARG A 168 -2.72 -8.80 3.18
C ARG A 168 -3.12 -7.34 3.09
N SER A 169 -3.95 -6.89 4.00
CA SER A 169 -4.40 -5.50 3.92
C SER A 169 -4.75 -4.88 5.27
N LEU A 170 -4.65 -3.54 5.32
CA LEU A 170 -5.45 -2.72 6.20
C LEU A 170 -6.64 -2.22 5.38
N HIS A 171 -7.85 -2.50 5.87
CA HIS A 171 -9.09 -2.11 5.22
C HIS A 171 -9.59 -0.79 5.80
N SER A 172 -9.58 0.28 5.03
CA SER A 172 -10.01 1.56 5.56
C SER A 172 -11.52 1.73 5.53
N VAL A 173 -12.07 2.30 6.59
CA VAL A 173 -13.44 2.79 6.62
C VAL A 173 -13.47 4.21 6.07
N MET A 174 -14.24 4.45 5.01
CA MET A 174 -14.53 5.78 4.53
C MET A 174 -15.52 6.44 5.50
N LEU A 175 -15.16 7.59 6.05
CA LEU A 175 -16.02 8.31 6.99
C LEU A 175 -17.16 9.03 6.27
N ALA A 176 -18.28 9.19 6.97
CA ALA A 176 -19.35 10.05 6.52
C ALA A 176 -18.86 11.50 6.36
N GLN A 177 -19.35 12.16 5.33
CA GLN A 177 -18.95 13.52 4.95
C GLN A 177 -20.10 14.51 5.14
N GLY A 178 -19.74 15.78 5.35
CA GLY A 178 -20.68 16.88 5.39
C GLY A 178 -21.58 16.90 6.62
N ASP A 179 -22.83 17.33 6.46
CA ASP A 179 -23.81 17.52 7.53
C ASP A 179 -24.55 16.21 7.85
N VAL A 180 -23.79 15.19 8.27
CA VAL A 180 -24.31 13.89 8.70
C VAL A 180 -24.38 13.86 10.23
N PRO A 181 -25.50 13.41 10.85
CA PRO A 181 -25.57 13.25 12.30
C PRO A 181 -24.42 12.40 12.83
N ARG A 182 -23.74 12.88 13.87
CA ARG A 182 -22.54 12.19 14.42
C ARG A 182 -22.83 10.77 14.87
N ALA A 183 -24.02 10.50 15.41
CA ALA A 183 -24.42 9.17 15.81
C ALA A 183 -24.47 8.20 14.62
N ASP A 184 -24.97 8.66 13.46
CA ASP A 184 -25.07 7.85 12.25
C ASP A 184 -23.68 7.62 11.63
N ALA A 185 -22.80 8.64 11.67
CA ALA A 185 -21.41 8.50 11.25
C ALA A 185 -20.64 7.47 12.10
N LEU A 186 -20.83 7.47 13.41
CA LEU A 186 -20.21 6.49 14.31
C LEU A 186 -20.81 5.10 14.14
N ALA A 187 -22.12 4.97 13.93
CA ALA A 187 -22.77 3.68 13.67
C ALA A 187 -22.21 3.04 12.39
N HIS A 188 -21.98 3.81 11.33
CA HIS A 188 -21.35 3.32 10.10
C HIS A 188 -19.94 2.75 10.35
N VAL A 189 -19.14 3.40 11.20
CA VAL A 189 -17.82 2.89 11.57
C VAL A 189 -17.94 1.58 12.37
N GLU A 190 -18.89 1.52 13.35
CA GLU A 190 -19.16 0.30 14.12
C GLU A 190 -19.53 -0.86 13.21
N ASP A 191 -20.43 -0.64 12.26
CA ASP A 191 -20.87 -1.66 11.30
C ASP A 191 -19.70 -2.16 10.44
N THR A 192 -18.83 -1.25 9.96
CA THR A 192 -17.64 -1.64 9.16
C THR A 192 -16.64 -2.45 10.00
N VAL A 193 -16.38 -2.04 11.25
CA VAL A 193 -15.51 -2.79 12.17
C VAL A 193 -16.11 -4.18 12.47
N ALA A 194 -17.43 -4.25 12.67
CA ALA A 194 -18.12 -5.51 12.92
C ALA A 194 -18.07 -6.45 11.70
N ALA A 195 -18.26 -5.93 10.50
CA ALA A 195 -18.14 -6.71 9.25
C ALA A 195 -16.73 -7.32 9.04
N ALA A 196 -15.72 -6.67 9.60
CA ALA A 196 -14.33 -7.13 9.52
C ALA A 196 -13.93 -8.13 10.64
N ALA A 197 -14.77 -8.31 11.66
CA ALA A 197 -14.39 -9.04 12.90
C ALA A 197 -14.09 -10.52 12.68
N ASP A 198 -14.75 -11.17 11.72
CA ASP A 198 -14.59 -12.59 11.41
C ASP A 198 -13.59 -12.85 10.26
N ALA A 199 -12.93 -11.82 9.76
CA ALA A 199 -11.94 -11.95 8.69
C ALA A 199 -10.69 -12.70 9.17
N ASP A 200 -10.03 -13.41 8.24
CA ASP A 200 -8.77 -14.10 8.53
C ASP A 200 -7.71 -13.09 9.03
N PRO A 201 -7.28 -13.17 10.30
CA PRO A 201 -6.31 -12.23 10.86
C PRO A 201 -4.91 -12.35 10.26
N SER A 202 -4.65 -13.41 9.50
CA SER A 202 -3.42 -13.52 8.72
C SER A 202 -3.46 -12.68 7.45
N LEU A 203 -4.63 -12.32 6.93
CA LEU A 203 -4.80 -11.49 5.73
C LEU A 203 -5.29 -10.07 6.08
N LEU A 204 -6.24 -9.93 7.00
CA LEU A 204 -6.67 -8.62 7.47
C LEU A 204 -5.83 -8.19 8.67
N LEU A 205 -4.84 -7.33 8.46
CA LEU A 205 -3.97 -6.82 9.53
C LEU A 205 -4.66 -5.76 10.40
N GLY A 206 -5.79 -5.25 9.97
CA GLY A 206 -6.62 -4.34 10.74
C GLY A 206 -7.59 -3.53 9.90
N VAL A 207 -8.52 -2.87 10.60
CA VAL A 207 -9.33 -1.79 10.06
C VAL A 207 -8.58 -0.48 10.29
N ALA A 208 -8.71 0.46 9.37
CA ALA A 208 -8.10 1.78 9.44
C ALA A 208 -9.14 2.87 9.10
N VAL A 209 -8.79 4.13 9.26
CA VAL A 209 -9.63 5.26 8.88
C VAL A 209 -9.15 5.85 7.57
N SER A 210 -10.04 6.06 6.62
CA SER A 210 -9.82 6.91 5.46
C SER A 210 -10.07 8.37 5.85
N GLY A 211 -9.01 9.10 6.18
CA GLY A 211 -9.08 10.48 6.65
C GLY A 211 -9.65 11.41 5.58
N ALA A 212 -10.54 12.30 5.98
CA ALA A 212 -11.38 13.08 5.09
C ALA A 212 -11.22 14.60 5.24
N VAL A 213 -10.35 15.08 6.14
CA VAL A 213 -10.18 16.52 6.44
C VAL A 213 -9.84 17.34 5.20
N GLN A 214 -9.04 16.81 4.26
CA GLN A 214 -8.74 17.54 3.03
C GLN A 214 -10.01 17.91 2.24
N TRP A 215 -11.00 17.02 2.26
CA TRP A 215 -12.26 17.11 1.52
C TRP A 215 -13.41 17.71 2.35
N ALA A 216 -13.17 17.97 3.63
CA ALA A 216 -14.20 18.40 4.56
C ALA A 216 -14.51 19.90 4.44
N PRO A 217 -15.78 20.30 4.60
CA PRO A 217 -16.17 21.72 4.62
C PRO A 217 -15.93 22.37 5.99
N THR A 218 -15.84 21.59 7.09
CA THR A 218 -15.74 22.09 8.47
C THR A 218 -14.72 21.30 9.29
N PRO A 219 -14.20 21.84 10.41
CA PRO A 219 -13.27 21.16 11.30
C PRO A 219 -13.90 19.99 12.08
N ASP A 220 -15.21 19.81 12.08
CA ASP A 220 -15.89 18.73 12.79
C ASP A 220 -15.43 17.34 12.32
N THR A 221 -15.02 17.25 11.05
CA THR A 221 -14.46 16.03 10.49
C THR A 221 -13.18 15.61 11.22
N ALA A 222 -12.28 16.54 11.52
CA ALA A 222 -11.07 16.22 12.29
C ALA A 222 -11.41 15.70 13.70
N ALA A 223 -12.42 16.28 14.35
CA ALA A 223 -12.89 15.80 15.64
C ALA A 223 -13.53 14.41 15.57
N LEU A 224 -14.25 14.10 14.47
CA LEU A 224 -14.81 12.77 14.24
C LEU A 224 -13.68 11.75 14.02
N GLU A 225 -12.68 12.05 13.20
CA GLU A 225 -11.52 11.18 12.97
C GLU A 225 -10.81 10.85 14.28
N VAL A 226 -10.54 11.86 15.12
CA VAL A 226 -9.90 11.66 16.42
C VAL A 226 -10.72 10.78 17.36
N GLU A 227 -12.06 10.96 17.39
CA GLU A 227 -12.93 10.10 18.18
C GLU A 227 -12.86 8.65 17.71
N VAL A 228 -12.95 8.41 16.41
CA VAL A 228 -12.86 7.07 15.81
C VAL A 228 -11.49 6.44 16.08
N MET A 229 -10.40 7.18 15.85
CA MET A 229 -9.04 6.70 16.14
C MET A 229 -8.89 6.25 17.59
N ARG A 230 -9.37 7.05 18.54
CA ARG A 230 -9.26 6.76 19.99
C ARG A 230 -10.19 5.62 20.42
N ARG A 231 -11.45 5.62 19.94
CA ARG A 231 -12.46 4.64 20.35
C ARG A 231 -12.13 3.22 19.91
N TYR A 232 -11.57 3.08 18.70
CA TYR A 232 -11.30 1.77 18.11
C TYR A 232 -9.81 1.45 17.98
N GLY A 233 -8.91 2.36 18.40
CA GLY A 233 -7.46 2.16 18.28
C GLY A 233 -6.92 2.15 16.85
N LEU A 234 -7.63 2.78 15.91
CA LEU A 234 -7.35 2.70 14.47
C LEU A 234 -6.26 3.65 14.03
N VAL A 235 -5.46 3.19 13.05
CA VAL A 235 -4.61 4.07 12.24
C VAL A 235 -5.51 4.87 11.31
N ASN A 236 -5.21 6.15 11.14
CA ASN A 236 -5.86 7.03 10.19
C ASN A 236 -4.87 7.43 9.10
N GLN A 237 -5.20 7.19 7.85
CA GLN A 237 -4.45 7.77 6.75
C GLN A 237 -5.29 8.80 6.01
N ALA A 238 -4.74 10.00 5.86
CA ALA A 238 -5.41 11.10 5.20
C ALA A 238 -4.65 11.52 3.94
N HIS A 239 -5.34 11.61 2.79
CA HIS A 239 -4.82 12.39 1.67
C HIS A 239 -4.65 13.83 2.15
N PHE A 240 -3.45 14.38 2.07
CA PHE A 240 -3.24 15.71 2.57
C PHE A 240 -2.11 16.44 1.85
N LEU A 241 -2.37 17.68 1.41
CA LEU A 241 -1.41 18.53 0.69
C LEU A 241 -0.81 17.85 -0.54
N GLU A 242 -1.64 17.13 -1.29
CA GLU A 242 -1.23 16.36 -2.46
C GLU A 242 -0.99 17.25 -3.68
N THR A 243 -1.90 18.19 -3.95
CA THR A 243 -1.87 19.02 -5.17
C THR A 243 -1.60 20.49 -4.86
N ALA A 244 -1.11 21.23 -5.85
CA ALA A 244 -1.02 22.69 -5.76
C ALA A 244 -2.38 23.40 -5.96
N GLU A 245 -3.43 22.66 -6.33
CA GLU A 245 -4.78 23.19 -6.48
C GLU A 245 -5.36 23.56 -5.11
N MET A 246 -6.00 24.70 -4.99
CA MET A 246 -6.56 25.23 -3.74
C MET A 246 -5.60 25.19 -2.53
N LEU A 247 -4.32 25.44 -2.76
CA LEU A 247 -3.24 25.21 -1.80
C LEU A 247 -3.44 25.93 -0.46
N ASP A 248 -3.87 27.20 -0.49
CA ASP A 248 -4.08 27.98 0.72
C ASP A 248 -5.21 27.39 1.58
N LEU A 249 -6.30 26.92 0.93
CA LEU A 249 -7.38 26.22 1.60
C LEU A 249 -6.89 24.91 2.23
N GLN A 250 -6.15 24.09 1.48
CA GLN A 250 -5.60 22.83 1.99
C GLN A 250 -4.69 23.05 3.19
N ARG A 251 -3.75 24.00 3.11
CA ARG A 251 -2.83 24.33 4.20
C ARG A 251 -3.56 24.82 5.44
N SER A 252 -4.62 25.62 5.27
CA SER A 252 -5.41 26.12 6.42
C SER A 252 -6.05 24.99 7.23
N LYS A 253 -6.40 23.88 6.59
CA LYS A 253 -7.00 22.72 7.26
C LYS A 253 -6.03 21.93 8.13
N PHE A 254 -4.72 22.14 8.02
CA PHE A 254 -3.74 21.52 8.93
C PHE A 254 -3.99 21.92 10.38
N ALA A 255 -4.44 23.15 10.62
CA ALA A 255 -4.82 23.61 11.94
C ALA A 255 -5.95 22.77 12.55
N TRP A 256 -6.88 22.27 11.76
CA TRP A 256 -7.98 21.42 12.24
C TRP A 256 -7.48 20.11 12.85
N TYR A 257 -6.46 19.47 12.24
CA TYR A 257 -5.82 18.30 12.82
C TYR A 257 -5.09 18.62 14.13
N ALA A 258 -4.36 19.74 14.17
CA ALA A 258 -3.64 20.14 15.36
C ALA A 258 -4.60 20.47 16.52
N GLU A 259 -5.66 21.24 16.28
CA GLU A 259 -6.67 21.66 17.25
C GLU A 259 -7.51 20.47 17.77
N ALA A 260 -7.81 19.50 16.91
CA ALA A 260 -8.50 18.27 17.30
C ALA A 260 -7.61 17.30 18.09
N GLY A 261 -6.29 17.54 18.13
CA GLY A 261 -5.32 16.64 18.77
C GLY A 261 -5.11 15.34 17.99
N ALA A 262 -5.18 15.41 16.65
CA ALA A 262 -4.98 14.30 15.75
C ALA A 262 -3.51 13.98 15.48
N LEU A 263 -2.60 14.95 15.70
CA LEU A 263 -1.17 14.78 15.44
C LEU A 263 -0.57 13.76 16.43
N THR A 264 -0.66 12.49 16.09
CA THR A 264 -0.20 11.35 16.90
C THR A 264 0.47 10.32 15.99
N PRO A 265 1.17 9.30 16.55
CA PRO A 265 1.74 8.23 15.74
C PRO A 265 0.72 7.42 14.91
N GLN A 266 -0.57 7.52 15.19
CA GLN A 266 -1.63 6.85 14.45
C GLN A 266 -2.08 7.63 13.20
N LEU A 267 -1.68 8.92 13.05
CA LEU A 267 -1.98 9.69 11.84
C LEU A 267 -0.87 9.53 10.81
N VAL A 268 -1.25 9.14 9.61
CA VAL A 268 -0.37 9.00 8.43
C VAL A 268 -0.87 9.96 7.35
N PHE A 269 0.02 10.82 6.84
CA PHE A 269 -0.32 11.68 5.73
C PHE A 269 0.02 10.99 4.40
N GLY A 270 -0.96 10.81 3.53
CA GLY A 270 -0.76 10.43 2.14
C GLY A 270 -0.27 11.63 1.34
N HIS A 271 0.69 11.42 0.43
CA HIS A 271 1.32 12.40 -0.47
C HIS A 271 2.16 13.47 0.25
N PHE A 272 1.55 14.32 1.04
CA PHE A 272 2.17 15.35 1.90
C PHE A 272 3.24 16.17 1.19
N ILE A 273 2.92 16.62 -0.04
CA ILE A 273 3.87 17.26 -0.97
C ILE A 273 4.01 18.76 -0.70
N GLN A 274 2.87 19.45 -0.59
CA GLN A 274 2.80 20.91 -0.56
C GLN A 274 3.00 21.47 0.87
N THR A 275 3.89 20.84 1.64
CA THR A 275 4.16 21.18 3.04
C THR A 275 4.95 22.48 3.20
N THR A 276 4.97 23.01 4.43
CA THR A 276 5.90 24.06 4.89
C THR A 276 6.79 23.52 6.00
N PRO A 277 7.92 24.17 6.31
CA PRO A 277 8.76 23.76 7.45
C PRO A 277 7.99 23.65 8.77
N GLU A 278 7.01 24.55 9.00
CA GLU A 278 6.19 24.58 10.22
C GLU A 278 5.26 23.37 10.28
N ILE A 279 4.63 23.00 9.15
CA ILE A 279 3.77 21.82 9.03
C ILE A 279 4.60 20.55 9.28
N ILE A 280 5.78 20.44 8.67
CA ILE A 280 6.69 19.31 8.87
C ILE A 280 7.07 19.18 10.35
N ALA A 281 7.48 20.29 10.96
CA ALA A 281 7.90 20.30 12.37
C ALA A 281 6.76 19.87 13.31
N ALA A 282 5.53 20.35 13.09
CA ALA A 282 4.38 20.00 13.90
C ALA A 282 3.96 18.54 13.72
N ALA A 283 3.93 18.03 12.49
CA ALA A 283 3.62 16.63 12.20
C ALA A 283 4.67 15.68 12.81
N ALA A 284 5.96 16.02 12.69
CA ALA A 284 7.05 15.26 13.27
C ALA A 284 7.01 15.26 14.81
N ALA A 285 6.74 16.41 15.44
CA ALA A 285 6.58 16.51 16.89
C ALA A 285 5.42 15.64 17.41
N GLY A 286 4.35 15.47 16.62
CA GLY A 286 3.25 14.55 16.91
C GLY A 286 3.60 13.07 16.67
N GLY A 287 4.74 12.77 16.05
CA GLY A 287 5.14 11.41 15.67
C GLY A 287 4.36 10.85 14.47
N CYS A 288 3.74 11.72 13.66
CA CYS A 288 2.98 11.31 12.49
C CYS A 288 3.82 10.52 11.47
N GLY A 289 3.16 9.65 10.71
CA GLY A 289 3.75 8.97 9.56
C GLY A 289 3.43 9.69 8.24
N MET A 290 4.07 9.22 7.17
CA MET A 290 3.79 9.66 5.81
C MET A 290 3.89 8.49 4.84
N SER A 291 3.02 8.46 3.85
CA SER A 291 3.12 7.59 2.68
C SER A 291 3.41 8.42 1.44
N TRP A 292 4.45 8.04 0.69
CA TRP A 292 4.93 8.73 -0.51
C TRP A 292 4.63 7.92 -1.78
N GLN A 293 4.01 8.55 -2.78
CA GLN A 293 3.56 7.95 -4.02
C GLN A 293 4.21 8.63 -5.24
N PRO A 294 5.54 8.44 -5.49
CA PRO A 294 6.26 9.22 -6.49
C PRO A 294 5.73 9.07 -7.92
N MET A 295 5.27 7.88 -8.33
CA MET A 295 4.71 7.69 -9.68
C MET A 295 3.42 8.50 -9.85
N SER A 296 2.48 8.36 -8.93
CA SER A 296 1.22 9.11 -8.94
C SER A 296 1.47 10.62 -8.88
N ASN A 297 2.33 11.05 -7.96
CA ASN A 297 2.66 12.47 -7.82
C ASN A 297 3.27 13.07 -9.08
N GLY A 298 4.09 12.30 -9.79
CA GLY A 298 4.64 12.70 -11.09
C GLY A 298 3.58 12.75 -12.19
N ARG A 299 2.73 11.73 -12.26
CA ARG A 299 1.69 11.57 -13.26
C ARG A 299 0.61 12.67 -13.16
N LEU A 300 0.20 13.03 -11.94
CA LEU A 300 -0.79 14.07 -11.66
C LEU A 300 -0.19 15.49 -11.57
N ALA A 301 1.10 15.65 -11.88
CA ALA A 301 1.82 16.91 -11.76
C ALA A 301 1.72 17.55 -10.36
N SER A 302 1.56 16.73 -9.31
CA SER A 302 1.39 17.16 -7.92
C SER A 302 2.67 17.75 -7.31
N GLY A 303 3.84 17.36 -7.82
CA GLY A 303 5.15 17.83 -7.37
C GLY A 303 5.98 16.73 -6.70
N VAL A 304 7.02 17.16 -5.99
CA VAL A 304 7.97 16.26 -5.30
C VAL A 304 7.93 16.54 -3.82
N ALA A 305 7.61 15.54 -3.01
CA ALA A 305 7.61 15.66 -1.55
C ALA A 305 9.03 15.88 -1.00
N SER A 306 9.13 16.67 0.07
CA SER A 306 10.39 16.99 0.75
C SER A 306 10.88 15.83 1.64
N ILE A 307 11.11 14.66 1.03
CA ILE A 307 11.45 13.41 1.74
C ILE A 307 12.69 13.55 2.63
N PRO A 308 13.80 14.20 2.18
CA PRO A 308 14.96 14.43 3.05
C PRO A 308 14.61 15.18 4.31
N GLU A 309 13.82 16.26 4.21
CA GLU A 309 13.41 17.11 5.35
C GLU A 309 12.46 16.36 6.29
N LEU A 310 11.49 15.61 5.75
CA LEU A 310 10.56 14.80 6.53
C LEU A 310 11.30 13.74 7.35
N ARG A 311 12.25 13.03 6.73
CA ARG A 311 13.08 12.04 7.43
C ARG A 311 14.03 12.67 8.43
N ALA A 312 14.65 13.80 8.10
CA ALA A 312 15.51 14.55 9.03
C ALA A 312 14.75 15.05 10.26
N ALA A 313 13.45 15.36 10.11
CA ALA A 313 12.57 15.70 11.22
C ALA A 313 12.14 14.47 12.05
N GLY A 314 12.49 13.25 11.65
CA GLY A 314 12.17 12.01 12.36
C GLY A 314 10.82 11.39 11.99
N MET A 315 10.17 11.81 10.91
CA MET A 315 8.94 11.19 10.44
C MET A 315 9.21 9.79 9.85
N ARG A 316 8.29 8.87 10.12
CA ARG A 316 8.27 7.55 9.45
C ARG A 316 7.74 7.76 8.04
N VAL A 317 8.52 7.33 7.06
CA VAL A 317 8.17 7.46 5.64
C VAL A 317 8.05 6.07 5.02
N GLY A 318 6.85 5.74 4.56
CA GLY A 318 6.57 4.58 3.69
C GLY A 318 6.39 5.01 2.24
N MET A 319 6.35 4.04 1.34
CA MET A 319 5.97 4.27 -0.07
C MET A 319 4.68 3.51 -0.39
N GLY A 320 3.85 4.10 -1.25
CA GLY A 320 2.66 3.49 -1.80
C GLY A 320 2.63 3.60 -3.32
N LEU A 321 1.79 2.78 -3.94
CA LEU A 321 1.57 2.83 -5.39
C LEU A 321 0.41 3.73 -5.79
N ASP A 322 -0.46 4.07 -4.80
CA ASP A 322 -1.67 4.85 -5.07
C ASP A 322 -2.70 4.09 -5.91
N ASP A 323 -3.52 4.81 -6.62
CA ASP A 323 -4.49 4.27 -7.58
C ASP A 323 -3.82 3.60 -8.76
N GLN A 324 -4.34 2.45 -9.15
CA GLN A 324 -3.93 1.80 -10.39
C GLN A 324 -4.43 2.55 -11.63
N SER A 325 -5.25 3.58 -11.49
CA SER A 325 -5.65 4.50 -12.55
C SER A 325 -4.94 5.85 -12.54
N CYS A 326 -4.12 6.15 -11.52
CA CYS A 326 -3.25 7.32 -11.52
C CYS A 326 -1.75 6.98 -11.63
N THR A 327 -1.37 5.71 -11.46
CA THR A 327 -0.03 5.20 -11.83
C THR A 327 -0.05 4.41 -13.12
N ASP A 328 -1.23 3.92 -13.52
CA ASP A 328 -1.54 3.03 -14.65
C ASP A 328 -0.79 1.69 -14.63
N VAL A 329 0.21 1.51 -13.76
CA VAL A 329 0.95 0.26 -13.54
C VAL A 329 1.22 0.04 -12.05
N ALA A 330 1.07 -1.19 -11.57
CA ALA A 330 1.43 -1.59 -10.21
C ALA A 330 2.88 -2.13 -10.20
N ASP A 331 3.86 -1.26 -10.39
CA ASP A 331 5.28 -1.65 -10.49
C ASP A 331 6.12 -1.00 -9.36
N PRO A 332 6.44 -1.75 -8.28
CA PRO A 332 7.21 -1.21 -7.17
C PRO A 332 8.65 -0.80 -7.56
N TRP A 333 9.26 -1.47 -8.53
CA TRP A 333 10.58 -1.09 -9.04
C TRP A 333 10.55 0.24 -9.77
N ASN A 334 9.53 0.43 -10.63
CA ASN A 334 9.34 1.70 -11.31
C ASN A 334 9.03 2.83 -10.33
N ASN A 335 8.20 2.56 -9.32
CA ASN A 335 7.88 3.51 -8.26
C ASN A 335 9.14 3.96 -7.49
N MET A 336 9.99 3.01 -7.06
CA MET A 336 11.26 3.30 -6.39
C MET A 336 12.19 4.14 -7.28
N ARG A 337 12.39 3.74 -8.55
CA ARG A 337 13.26 4.46 -9.48
C ARG A 337 12.75 5.86 -9.82
N THR A 338 11.44 6.03 -9.98
CA THR A 338 10.82 7.34 -10.16
C THR A 338 11.12 8.24 -8.97
N GLY A 339 10.93 7.75 -7.74
CA GLY A 339 11.27 8.48 -6.53
C GLY A 339 12.74 8.87 -6.44
N ILE A 340 13.64 7.93 -6.73
CA ILE A 340 15.09 8.21 -6.77
C ILE A 340 15.41 9.29 -7.80
N ALA A 341 14.87 9.19 -9.01
CA ALA A 341 15.12 10.15 -10.07
C ALA A 341 14.61 11.55 -9.74
N MET A 342 13.37 11.64 -9.23
CA MET A 342 12.75 12.91 -8.85
C MET A 342 13.55 13.64 -7.76
N LEU A 343 13.86 12.95 -6.65
CA LEU A 343 14.59 13.55 -5.54
C LEU A 343 16.01 13.96 -5.94
N ARG A 344 16.77 13.06 -6.58
CA ARG A 344 18.14 13.36 -6.98
C ARG A 344 18.22 14.52 -7.99
N ALA A 345 17.27 14.61 -8.91
CA ALA A 345 17.20 15.73 -9.84
C ALA A 345 16.84 17.05 -9.15
N GLN A 346 15.87 17.03 -8.23
CA GLN A 346 15.45 18.23 -7.50
C GLN A 346 16.56 18.76 -6.58
N TYR A 347 17.16 17.88 -5.77
CA TYR A 347 18.19 18.26 -4.79
C TYR A 347 19.60 18.36 -5.39
N LYS A 348 19.82 17.83 -6.62
CA LYS A 348 21.15 17.71 -7.25
C LYS A 348 22.17 16.99 -6.36
N ASP A 349 21.67 16.04 -5.59
CA ASP A 349 22.42 15.24 -4.63
C ASP A 349 22.02 13.76 -4.73
N PRO A 350 22.96 12.83 -4.98
CA PRO A 350 22.66 11.41 -4.98
C PRO A 350 22.22 10.88 -3.60
N LEU A 351 22.57 11.57 -2.52
CA LEU A 351 22.21 11.21 -1.15
C LEU A 351 20.81 11.71 -0.74
N ALA A 352 20.13 12.50 -1.56
CA ALA A 352 18.72 12.84 -1.34
C ALA A 352 17.80 11.61 -1.38
N ALA A 353 18.22 10.53 -2.07
CA ALA A 353 17.52 9.24 -2.11
C ALA A 353 18.54 8.09 -2.12
N PRO A 354 19.12 7.69 -0.98
CA PRO A 354 19.96 6.50 -0.90
C PRO A 354 19.16 5.26 -1.30
N VAL A 355 19.73 4.39 -2.12
CA VAL A 355 19.03 3.25 -2.73
C VAL A 355 18.46 2.30 -1.68
N ALA A 356 19.25 2.01 -0.63
CA ALA A 356 18.81 1.14 0.46
C ALA A 356 17.62 1.74 1.26
N ASP A 357 17.61 3.06 1.42
CA ASP A 357 16.52 3.76 2.11
C ASP A 357 15.21 3.68 1.30
N VAL A 358 15.30 3.77 -0.03
CA VAL A 358 14.12 3.66 -0.90
C VAL A 358 13.53 2.24 -0.88
N LEU A 359 14.38 1.20 -0.88
CA LEU A 359 13.93 -0.18 -0.66
C LEU A 359 13.26 -0.33 0.71
N MET A 360 13.88 0.23 1.75
CA MET A 360 13.34 0.22 3.12
C MET A 360 11.97 0.92 3.17
N MET A 361 11.80 2.09 2.53
CA MET A 361 10.52 2.81 2.51
C MET A 361 9.41 2.01 1.82
N HIS A 362 9.72 1.22 0.78
CA HIS A 362 8.71 0.40 0.06
C HIS A 362 8.50 -1.00 0.68
N THR A 363 9.09 -1.26 1.82
CA THR A 363 8.97 -2.52 2.58
C THR A 363 8.73 -2.22 4.06
N ARG A 364 9.72 -2.31 4.92
CA ARG A 364 9.61 -2.07 6.36
C ARG A 364 9.10 -0.66 6.70
N GLY A 365 9.54 0.36 6.01
CA GLY A 365 9.10 1.75 6.25
C GLY A 365 7.61 1.94 6.00
N GLY A 366 7.05 1.27 4.97
CA GLY A 366 5.60 1.21 4.75
C GLY A 366 4.88 0.55 5.92
N ALA A 367 5.39 -0.59 6.39
CA ALA A 367 4.83 -1.29 7.55
C ALA A 367 4.95 -0.46 8.84
N GLU A 368 6.08 0.21 9.09
CA GLU A 368 6.29 1.10 10.24
C GLU A 368 5.34 2.32 10.21
N ALA A 369 5.13 2.90 9.03
CA ALA A 369 4.20 4.02 8.89
C ALA A 369 2.76 3.62 9.23
N LEU A 370 2.38 2.40 8.87
CA LEU A 370 1.05 1.83 9.12
C LEU A 370 0.90 1.13 10.48
N GLY A 371 1.98 0.97 11.26
CA GLY A 371 1.94 0.30 12.57
C GLY A 371 1.79 -1.23 12.48
N VAL A 372 2.17 -1.85 11.37
CA VAL A 372 2.10 -3.31 11.14
C VAL A 372 3.48 -3.96 10.94
N ASP A 373 4.55 -3.25 11.32
CA ASP A 373 5.93 -3.73 11.17
C ASP A 373 6.28 -4.90 12.10
N GLY A 374 5.43 -5.21 13.07
CA GLY A 374 5.48 -6.44 13.84
C GLY A 374 5.15 -7.70 13.02
N ASP A 375 4.40 -7.55 11.92
CA ASP A 375 3.89 -8.64 11.10
C ASP A 375 4.57 -8.77 9.73
N VAL A 376 4.87 -7.65 9.07
CA VAL A 376 5.34 -7.62 7.66
C VAL A 376 6.50 -6.65 7.42
N GLY A 377 7.00 -6.60 6.19
CA GLY A 377 7.95 -5.60 5.70
C GLY A 377 9.42 -5.95 5.85
N SER A 378 9.79 -7.07 6.50
CA SER A 378 11.16 -7.55 6.55
C SER A 378 11.23 -9.06 6.73
N LEU A 379 12.32 -9.69 6.29
CA LEU A 379 12.61 -11.10 6.57
C LEU A 379 13.22 -11.23 7.96
N ARG A 380 12.38 -11.28 8.98
CA ARG A 380 12.75 -11.37 10.39
C ARG A 380 11.91 -12.44 11.09
N VAL A 381 12.54 -13.22 11.96
CA VAL A 381 11.84 -14.25 12.75
C VAL A 381 10.62 -13.65 13.47
N GLY A 382 9.48 -14.36 13.41
CA GLY A 382 8.19 -13.99 13.95
C GLY A 382 7.28 -13.21 13.01
N ARG A 383 7.80 -12.65 11.90
CA ARG A 383 7.00 -11.98 10.87
C ARG A 383 6.48 -12.96 9.84
N PHE A 384 5.41 -12.60 9.14
CA PHE A 384 4.92 -13.40 8.02
C PHE A 384 5.98 -13.55 6.93
N ALA A 385 6.07 -14.73 6.37
CA ALA A 385 6.97 -15.06 5.27
C ALA A 385 6.39 -14.57 3.94
N ASP A 386 6.33 -13.24 3.79
CA ASP A 386 5.97 -12.56 2.56
C ASP A 386 7.25 -12.15 1.86
N PHE A 387 7.52 -12.71 0.67
CA PHE A 387 8.77 -12.47 -0.03
C PHE A 387 8.66 -12.59 -1.54
N CYS A 388 9.62 -11.94 -2.22
CA CYS A 388 9.81 -11.99 -3.66
C CYS A 388 11.12 -12.69 -3.99
N VAL A 389 11.08 -13.65 -4.92
CA VAL A 389 12.27 -14.28 -5.51
C VAL A 389 12.55 -13.59 -6.84
N VAL A 390 13.74 -13.00 -6.97
CA VAL A 390 14.13 -12.18 -8.12
C VAL A 390 15.39 -12.78 -8.76
N ASP A 391 15.33 -13.12 -10.05
CA ASP A 391 16.49 -13.66 -10.79
C ASP A 391 17.25 -12.52 -11.50
N PRO A 392 18.46 -12.15 -11.02
CA PRO A 392 19.26 -11.10 -11.64
C PRO A 392 20.04 -11.60 -12.88
N ARG A 393 19.99 -12.90 -13.22
CA ARG A 393 20.76 -13.51 -14.30
C ARG A 393 20.07 -13.35 -15.65
N ARG A 394 19.90 -12.09 -16.05
CA ARG A 394 19.28 -11.72 -17.34
C ARG A 394 20.15 -10.71 -18.10
N PRO A 395 20.03 -10.62 -19.42
CA PRO A 395 20.85 -9.71 -20.23
C PRO A 395 20.70 -8.23 -19.86
N ASP A 396 19.54 -7.86 -19.33
CA ASP A 396 19.18 -6.47 -18.95
C ASP A 396 19.55 -6.12 -17.50
N THR A 397 20.10 -7.05 -16.73
CA THR A 397 20.45 -6.84 -15.31
C THR A 397 21.96 -6.87 -15.07
N GLY A 398 22.69 -7.75 -15.77
CA GLY A 398 24.16 -7.89 -15.68
C GLY A 398 24.64 -8.58 -14.41
N PRO A 399 25.97 -8.56 -14.14
CA PRO A 399 26.52 -9.12 -12.91
C PRO A 399 26.07 -8.36 -11.68
N VAL A 400 25.88 -9.08 -10.56
CA VAL A 400 25.55 -8.48 -9.25
C VAL A 400 26.83 -7.97 -8.58
N TRP A 401 27.05 -6.67 -8.61
CA TRP A 401 28.14 -5.99 -7.89
C TRP A 401 27.76 -5.59 -6.49
N ASP A 402 26.54 -5.10 -6.35
CA ASP A 402 25.89 -4.77 -5.09
C ASP A 402 24.45 -5.31 -5.15
N ALA A 403 24.07 -6.10 -4.17
CA ALA A 403 22.78 -6.80 -4.17
C ALA A 403 21.58 -5.82 -4.09
N VAL A 404 21.68 -4.80 -3.22
CA VAL A 404 20.61 -3.80 -3.05
C VAL A 404 20.52 -2.91 -4.28
N GLY A 405 21.67 -2.43 -4.77
CA GLY A 405 21.73 -1.62 -5.99
C GLY A 405 21.20 -2.38 -7.20
N THR A 406 21.56 -3.64 -7.38
CA THR A 406 21.05 -4.49 -8.46
C THR A 406 19.55 -4.70 -8.32
N TYR A 407 19.07 -5.05 -7.12
CA TYR A 407 17.65 -5.27 -6.85
C TYR A 407 16.79 -4.04 -7.19
N VAL A 408 17.18 -2.85 -6.76
CA VAL A 408 16.39 -1.62 -6.93
C VAL A 408 16.58 -0.98 -8.29
N LEU A 409 17.82 -0.86 -8.77
CA LEU A 409 18.13 -0.05 -9.96
C LEU A 409 18.10 -0.85 -11.27
N ALA A 410 18.49 -2.13 -11.24
CA ALA A 410 18.62 -2.94 -12.45
C ALA A 410 17.50 -3.96 -12.64
N CYS A 411 16.99 -4.58 -11.55
CA CYS A 411 15.87 -5.51 -11.65
C CYS A 411 14.53 -4.80 -11.94
N SER A 412 13.56 -5.56 -12.39
CA SER A 412 12.21 -5.13 -12.74
C SER A 412 11.23 -6.30 -12.59
N LEU A 413 9.96 -6.11 -12.92
CA LEU A 413 8.97 -7.19 -12.98
C LEU A 413 9.40 -8.37 -13.86
N ARG A 414 10.27 -8.16 -14.86
CA ARG A 414 10.81 -9.24 -15.71
C ARG A 414 11.74 -10.19 -14.97
N ASN A 415 12.32 -9.73 -13.85
CA ASN A 415 13.21 -10.54 -13.01
C ASN A 415 12.45 -11.27 -11.90
N LEU A 416 11.21 -10.88 -11.63
CA LEU A 416 10.36 -11.50 -10.62
C LEU A 416 10.04 -12.93 -11.03
N ARG A 417 10.54 -13.90 -10.25
CA ARG A 417 10.37 -15.32 -10.49
C ARG A 417 9.19 -15.88 -9.74
N SER A 418 9.00 -15.50 -8.48
CA SER A 418 7.83 -15.89 -7.71
C SER A 418 7.56 -14.93 -6.57
N VAL A 419 6.28 -14.89 -6.16
CA VAL A 419 5.77 -14.08 -5.03
C VAL A 419 5.10 -15.01 -4.03
N TRP A 420 5.39 -14.80 -2.77
CA TRP A 420 4.95 -15.65 -1.68
C TRP A 420 4.30 -14.82 -0.57
N VAL A 421 3.17 -15.27 -0.06
CA VAL A 421 2.43 -14.68 1.05
C VAL A 421 2.25 -15.73 2.15
N GLY A 422 2.82 -15.51 3.34
CA GLY A 422 2.78 -16.46 4.44
C GLY A 422 3.38 -17.82 4.06
N GLY A 423 4.43 -17.84 3.22
CA GLY A 423 5.05 -19.08 2.75
C GLY A 423 4.24 -19.84 1.70
N ARG A 424 3.14 -19.30 1.18
CA ARG A 424 2.39 -19.84 0.03
C ARG A 424 2.69 -19.05 -1.22
N MET A 425 3.02 -19.73 -2.31
CA MET A 425 3.25 -19.08 -3.60
C MET A 425 1.93 -18.57 -4.17
N VAL A 426 1.88 -17.28 -4.52
CA VAL A 426 0.71 -16.60 -5.09
C VAL A 426 0.92 -16.21 -6.55
N ALA A 427 2.18 -16.11 -6.99
CA ALA A 427 2.51 -15.91 -8.39
C ALA A 427 3.81 -16.67 -8.74
N ASP A 428 3.86 -17.24 -9.95
CA ASP A 428 5.01 -17.89 -10.58
C ASP A 428 5.32 -17.16 -11.89
N GLY A 429 6.37 -16.35 -11.87
CA GLY A 429 6.63 -15.39 -12.95
C GLY A 429 5.48 -14.40 -13.11
N ALA A 430 4.90 -14.39 -14.31
CA ALA A 430 3.77 -13.52 -14.65
C ALA A 430 2.41 -14.15 -14.35
N GLU A 431 2.35 -15.41 -13.93
CA GLU A 431 1.10 -16.16 -13.75
C GLU A 431 0.71 -16.18 -12.27
N LEU A 432 -0.56 -15.86 -11.98
CA LEU A 432 -1.15 -16.03 -10.66
C LEU A 432 -1.48 -17.50 -10.40
N THR A 433 -1.32 -17.93 -9.15
CA THR A 433 -1.73 -19.29 -8.74
C THR A 433 -3.23 -19.38 -8.43
N ASP A 434 -3.94 -18.26 -8.37
CA ASP A 434 -5.40 -18.23 -8.23
C ASP A 434 -6.06 -18.82 -9.49
N PRO A 435 -6.84 -19.92 -9.38
CA PRO A 435 -7.49 -20.55 -10.53
C PRO A 435 -8.58 -19.68 -11.16
N GLN A 436 -9.02 -18.61 -10.49
CA GLN A 436 -10.01 -17.67 -11.01
C GLN A 436 -9.38 -16.40 -11.62
N ALA A 437 -8.05 -16.37 -11.81
CA ALA A 437 -7.38 -15.16 -12.30
C ALA A 437 -7.94 -14.65 -13.64
N ASP A 438 -8.17 -15.53 -14.60
CA ASP A 438 -8.74 -15.18 -15.90
C ASP A 438 -10.20 -14.70 -15.78
N GLU A 439 -11.00 -15.36 -14.94
CA GLU A 439 -12.38 -14.95 -14.66
C GLU A 439 -12.44 -13.52 -14.11
N VAL A 440 -11.53 -13.16 -13.21
CA VAL A 440 -11.48 -11.80 -12.65
C VAL A 440 -11.23 -10.77 -13.74
N VAL A 441 -10.33 -11.05 -14.68
CA VAL A 441 -10.06 -10.17 -15.82
C VAL A 441 -11.31 -10.01 -16.69
N ASP A 442 -11.97 -11.11 -17.05
CA ASP A 442 -13.17 -11.09 -17.88
C ASP A 442 -14.31 -10.31 -17.22
N GLN A 443 -14.52 -10.53 -15.92
CA GLN A 443 -15.54 -9.81 -15.13
C GLN A 443 -15.29 -8.29 -15.11
N VAL A 444 -14.05 -7.85 -14.94
CA VAL A 444 -13.75 -6.41 -14.96
C VAL A 444 -13.97 -5.82 -16.34
N HIS A 445 -13.55 -6.49 -17.42
CA HIS A 445 -13.76 -6.02 -18.79
C HIS A 445 -15.25 -5.88 -19.12
N GLU A 446 -16.07 -6.88 -18.79
CA GLU A 446 -17.52 -6.87 -19.03
C GLU A 446 -18.20 -5.73 -18.25
N ARG A 447 -17.88 -5.58 -16.96
CA ARG A 447 -18.47 -4.59 -16.09
C ARG A 447 -18.07 -3.17 -16.49
N MET A 448 -16.80 -2.93 -16.82
CA MET A 448 -16.36 -1.61 -17.29
C MET A 448 -16.99 -1.25 -18.64
N ALA A 449 -17.19 -2.19 -19.54
CA ALA A 449 -17.91 -1.96 -20.81
C ALA A 449 -19.39 -1.58 -20.55
N ARG A 450 -20.07 -2.27 -19.62
CA ARG A 450 -21.43 -1.93 -19.20
C ARG A 450 -21.50 -0.52 -18.61
N LEU A 451 -20.63 -0.20 -17.63
CA LEU A 451 -20.57 1.12 -16.99
C LEU A 451 -20.30 2.23 -18.00
N ALA A 452 -19.38 1.99 -18.96
CA ALA A 452 -19.11 2.93 -20.04
C ALA A 452 -20.33 3.19 -20.92
N ALA A 453 -21.11 2.16 -21.23
CA ALA A 453 -22.35 2.31 -21.99
C ALA A 453 -23.43 3.08 -21.22
N GLU A 454 -23.59 2.81 -19.92
CA GLU A 454 -24.50 3.54 -19.03
C GLU A 454 -24.16 5.03 -18.95
N VAL A 455 -22.87 5.35 -18.76
CA VAL A 455 -22.37 6.75 -18.73
C VAL A 455 -22.56 7.46 -20.07
N ALA A 456 -22.44 6.75 -21.19
CA ALA A 456 -22.64 7.34 -22.52
C ALA A 456 -24.14 7.58 -22.85
N ALA A 457 -25.05 6.87 -22.19
CA ALA A 457 -26.50 6.98 -22.40
C ALA A 457 -27.17 8.04 -21.52
N GLY A 458 -26.58 8.45 -20.41
CA GLY A 458 -27.07 9.48 -19.46
C GLY A 458 -26.45 10.84 -19.68
#